data_fdb4e61c7c39871905459d1cea02acb1
#
_entry.id   fdb4e61c7c39871905459d1cea02acb1
#
_cell.length_a   1.000
_cell.length_b   1.000
_cell.length_c   1.000
_cell.angle_alpha   90.00
_cell.angle_beta   90.00
_cell.angle_gamma   90.00
#
_symmetry.space_group_name_H-M   'P 1'
#
loop_
_entity.id
_entity.type
_entity.pdbx_description
1 polymer ?
#
loop_
_entity_poly.entity_id
_entity_poly.type
_entity_poly.pdbx_seq_one_letter_code
_entity_poly.pdbx_strand_id
1 'polypeptide(L)'
;MRKEKILFIFSVSFVFLAFFLLNTYTPRTMDDFHYAFKYTDSGRSSERISSILDILTSQFHHYFISNGRTLVHSFVQFFSFQKNDILFNILNSMAIIILITLISVYLKMKTGYNKFAKLWLFSFLFFWFLVPSPSLTLMWKAGSVNYLWTSVLIMGFLCLHHNVSTSGFAERWWAPFLIITGILCGWGHEGLSVGVALGLILYHIYNYKKISISIIYLVIGFLIGTSIVILSPGILRRADGLMLTTDIFSFVVKRLMAFYRMFFEAQTKATMIIVIVMIVQFFRNRFILKEFISKNSLLFFCFISFLIFQLLTAFPGHARGAMGLELTAILLLLSYLINIRSEISIKAQKIIMPLLIFILLIDYSSALSSCIKNSASVKMLVSNYIDSNNGIVRSPFPKKFLNDRFLWYRYSSDSSYPQNVAFSNFYEHEKPLIVLNAGLYDQLYSGGDLFKKYNLIDLKSGFYTSPELDCYVAKQSFKDNSQKKNVKINCGFDSFFQVIKNKHIVSLMDRVSRHYSKKTEAKPLNTEKGSYLLIFKYDLPKRISAREIIFID
;
A
#
# COMPACT_ATOMS: atom_id res chain seq x y z
N MET A 1 15.18 -6.66 37.57
CA MET A 1 14.85 -7.74 36.61
C MET A 1 13.34 -8.08 36.54
N ARG A 2 12.65 -8.40 37.64
CA ARG A 2 11.22 -8.80 37.61
C ARG A 2 10.29 -7.73 36.97
N LYS A 3 10.41 -6.47 37.35
CA LYS A 3 9.59 -5.35 36.79
C LYS A 3 9.78 -5.15 35.28
N GLU A 4 11.00 -5.26 34.76
CA GLU A 4 11.29 -5.15 33.33
C GLU A 4 10.66 -6.32 32.55
N LYS A 5 10.73 -7.55 33.09
CA LYS A 5 10.09 -8.73 32.46
C LYS A 5 8.58 -8.59 32.42
N ILE A 6 7.95 -8.12 33.49
CA ILE A 6 6.51 -7.90 33.56
C ILE A 6 6.10 -6.82 32.54
N LEU A 7 6.79 -5.69 32.51
CA LEU A 7 6.54 -4.61 31.53
C LEU A 7 6.64 -5.13 30.08
N PHE A 8 7.66 -5.92 29.79
CA PHE A 8 7.84 -6.50 28.45
C PHE A 8 6.68 -7.40 28.05
N ILE A 9 6.35 -8.39 28.90
CA ILE A 9 5.26 -9.33 28.64
C ILE A 9 3.94 -8.60 28.45
N PHE A 10 3.62 -7.66 29.37
CA PHE A 10 2.39 -6.87 29.26
C PHE A 10 2.34 -6.06 27.95
N SER A 11 3.43 -5.37 27.60
CA SER A 11 3.49 -4.57 26.36
C SER A 11 3.31 -5.44 25.11
N VAL A 12 3.98 -6.59 25.05
CA VAL A 12 3.87 -7.53 23.92
C VAL A 12 2.45 -8.08 23.80
N SER A 13 1.85 -8.52 24.92
CA SER A 13 0.49 -9.06 24.93
C SER A 13 -0.53 -7.99 24.53
N PHE A 14 -0.39 -6.78 25.03
CA PHE A 14 -1.26 -5.65 24.66
C PHE A 14 -1.17 -5.35 23.15
N VAL A 15 0.04 -5.23 22.60
CA VAL A 15 0.24 -4.94 21.17
C VAL A 15 -0.27 -6.09 20.32
N PHE A 16 -0.05 -7.35 20.72
CA PHE A 16 -0.62 -8.51 20.02
C PHE A 16 -2.14 -8.41 19.94
N LEU A 17 -2.79 -8.23 21.07
CA LEU A 17 -4.26 -8.14 21.12
C LEU A 17 -4.79 -6.96 20.31
N ALA A 18 -4.12 -5.80 20.43
CA ALA A 18 -4.50 -4.60 19.70
C ALA A 18 -4.47 -4.82 18.17
N PHE A 19 -3.39 -5.38 17.64
CA PHE A 19 -3.29 -5.67 16.20
C PHE A 19 -4.16 -6.85 15.76
N PHE A 20 -4.33 -7.86 16.61
CA PHE A 20 -5.25 -8.96 16.32
C PHE A 20 -6.68 -8.45 16.15
N LEU A 21 -7.14 -7.54 17.01
CA LEU A 21 -8.45 -6.91 16.86
C LEU A 21 -8.54 -6.05 15.58
N LEU A 22 -7.55 -5.22 15.30
CA LEU A 22 -7.52 -4.44 14.06
C LEU A 22 -7.57 -5.35 12.81
N ASN A 23 -6.76 -6.42 12.78
CA ASN A 23 -6.77 -7.39 11.68
C ASN A 23 -8.13 -8.10 11.54
N THR A 24 -8.75 -8.49 12.68
CA THR A 24 -10.05 -9.16 12.68
C THR A 24 -11.16 -8.29 12.08
N TYR A 25 -11.08 -6.97 12.27
CA TYR A 25 -12.03 -6.02 11.69
C TYR A 25 -11.54 -5.38 10.38
N THR A 26 -10.47 -5.91 9.79
CA THR A 26 -10.03 -5.51 8.45
C THR A 26 -10.53 -6.55 7.43
N PRO A 27 -11.56 -6.23 6.63
CA PRO A 27 -12.10 -7.15 5.64
C PRO A 27 -11.12 -7.32 4.46
N ARG A 28 -11.32 -8.41 3.72
CA ARG A 28 -10.64 -8.60 2.42
C ARG A 28 -10.99 -7.47 1.48
N THR A 29 -10.00 -7.03 0.70
CA THR A 29 -10.17 -5.93 -0.25
C THR A 29 -9.19 -6.04 -1.40
N MET A 30 -9.53 -5.43 -2.53
CA MET A 30 -8.64 -5.29 -3.70
C MET A 30 -8.03 -6.63 -4.15
N ASP A 31 -6.69 -6.68 -4.18
CA ASP A 31 -5.94 -7.82 -4.68
C ASP A 31 -6.11 -9.10 -3.84
N ASP A 32 -6.63 -9.01 -2.60
CA ASP A 32 -6.91 -10.19 -1.78
C ASP A 32 -7.89 -11.14 -2.48
N PHE A 33 -8.86 -10.59 -3.22
CA PHE A 33 -9.78 -11.38 -4.04
C PHE A 33 -9.08 -11.96 -5.27
N HIS A 34 -8.18 -11.21 -5.90
CA HIS A 34 -7.42 -11.66 -7.05
C HIS A 34 -6.49 -12.82 -6.71
N TYR A 35 -5.83 -12.77 -5.56
CA TYR A 35 -4.89 -13.82 -5.14
C TYR A 35 -5.56 -15.13 -4.71
N ALA A 36 -6.88 -15.18 -4.62
CA ALA A 36 -7.63 -16.43 -4.45
C ALA A 36 -7.68 -17.28 -5.74
N PHE A 37 -7.24 -16.75 -6.89
CA PHE A 37 -7.30 -17.40 -8.19
C PHE A 37 -5.91 -17.67 -8.75
N LYS A 38 -5.81 -18.67 -9.64
CA LYS A 38 -4.57 -19.07 -10.29
C LYS A 38 -4.11 -18.04 -11.32
N TYR A 39 -2.81 -17.94 -11.49
CA TYR A 39 -2.19 -17.33 -12.65
C TYR A 39 -1.83 -18.42 -13.66
N THR A 40 -2.04 -18.13 -14.94
CA THR A 40 -1.71 -18.96 -16.10
C THR A 40 -0.89 -18.14 -17.09
N ASP A 41 -0.44 -18.72 -18.19
CA ASP A 41 0.32 -18.01 -19.25
C ASP A 41 -0.47 -16.86 -19.88
N SER A 42 -1.81 -16.94 -19.88
CA SER A 42 -2.70 -15.87 -20.34
C SER A 42 -2.98 -14.78 -19.31
N GLY A 43 -2.46 -14.90 -18.08
CA GLY A 43 -2.69 -13.98 -16.98
C GLY A 43 -3.52 -14.59 -15.85
N ARG A 44 -4.41 -13.80 -15.25
CA ARG A 44 -5.29 -14.26 -14.16
C ARG A 44 -6.41 -15.14 -14.71
N SER A 45 -6.61 -16.31 -14.12
CA SER A 45 -7.73 -17.20 -14.45
C SER A 45 -8.92 -16.97 -13.52
N SER A 46 -10.06 -17.57 -13.83
CA SER A 46 -11.22 -17.67 -12.94
C SER A 46 -11.16 -18.93 -12.06
N GLU A 47 -10.15 -19.78 -12.21
CA GLU A 47 -9.98 -21.00 -11.44
C GLU A 47 -9.40 -20.69 -10.07
N ARG A 48 -10.07 -21.13 -9.00
CA ARG A 48 -9.62 -20.93 -7.61
C ARG A 48 -8.43 -21.80 -7.27
N ILE A 49 -7.58 -21.28 -6.39
CA ILE A 49 -6.54 -22.04 -5.74
C ILE A 49 -7.19 -23.00 -4.75
N SER A 50 -6.82 -24.27 -4.81
CA SER A 50 -7.33 -25.34 -3.95
C SER A 50 -6.25 -26.13 -3.21
N SER A 51 -4.99 -25.99 -3.64
CA SER A 51 -3.86 -26.74 -3.09
C SER A 51 -2.56 -25.91 -3.02
N ILE A 52 -1.57 -26.41 -2.30
CA ILE A 52 -0.22 -25.83 -2.27
C ILE A 52 0.44 -25.95 -3.65
N LEU A 53 0.17 -27.03 -4.38
CA LEU A 53 0.71 -27.21 -5.74
C LEU A 53 0.16 -26.15 -6.70
N ASP A 54 -1.12 -25.79 -6.57
CA ASP A 54 -1.71 -24.69 -7.33
C ASP A 54 -0.99 -23.37 -7.05
N ILE A 55 -0.60 -23.12 -5.79
CA ILE A 55 0.16 -21.91 -5.43
C ILE A 55 1.51 -21.92 -6.15
N LEU A 56 2.25 -23.04 -6.10
CA LEU A 56 3.57 -23.13 -6.72
C LEU A 56 3.49 -22.90 -8.24
N THR A 57 2.54 -23.57 -8.91
CA THR A 57 2.32 -23.41 -10.34
C THR A 57 1.87 -21.99 -10.69
N SER A 58 0.93 -21.44 -9.93
CA SER A 58 0.46 -20.06 -10.10
C SER A 58 1.57 -19.04 -9.93
N GLN A 59 2.45 -19.21 -8.92
CA GLN A 59 3.57 -18.30 -8.70
C GLN A 59 4.67 -18.44 -9.76
N PHE A 60 4.84 -19.63 -10.34
CA PHE A 60 5.70 -19.80 -11.51
C PHE A 60 5.21 -18.91 -12.68
N HIS A 61 3.95 -19.03 -13.09
CA HIS A 61 3.38 -18.17 -14.14
C HIS A 61 3.42 -16.68 -13.77
N HIS A 62 3.10 -16.36 -12.52
CA HIS A 62 3.13 -14.98 -12.01
C HIS A 62 4.50 -14.34 -12.13
N TYR A 63 5.59 -15.09 -11.93
CA TYR A 63 6.96 -14.63 -12.07
C TYR A 63 7.26 -14.13 -13.49
N PHE A 64 6.79 -14.86 -14.50
CA PHE A 64 7.02 -14.52 -15.90
C PHE A 64 6.11 -13.41 -16.42
N ILE A 65 4.89 -13.29 -15.87
CA ILE A 65 3.88 -12.38 -16.39
C ILE A 65 3.81 -11.08 -15.61
N SER A 66 4.00 -11.12 -14.28
CA SER A 66 3.66 -10.02 -13.40
C SER A 66 4.86 -9.43 -12.65
N ASN A 67 5.48 -10.19 -11.74
CA ASN A 67 6.64 -9.73 -10.95
C ASN A 67 7.33 -10.88 -10.22
N GLY A 68 8.56 -10.60 -9.72
CA GLY A 68 9.43 -11.58 -9.08
C GLY A 68 9.19 -11.82 -7.59
N ARG A 69 8.13 -11.28 -6.99
CA ARG A 69 7.82 -11.40 -5.55
C ARG A 69 7.25 -12.75 -5.17
N THR A 70 7.67 -13.83 -5.83
CA THR A 70 7.07 -15.16 -5.68
C THR A 70 7.06 -15.66 -4.25
N LEU A 71 8.13 -15.43 -3.48
CA LEU A 71 8.20 -15.82 -2.07
C LEU A 71 7.02 -15.21 -1.26
N VAL A 72 6.88 -13.89 -1.27
CA VAL A 72 5.83 -13.21 -0.48
C VAL A 72 4.45 -13.43 -1.07
N HIS A 73 4.31 -13.47 -2.39
CA HIS A 73 3.01 -13.72 -3.03
C HIS A 73 2.50 -15.16 -2.85
N SER A 74 3.39 -16.14 -2.64
CA SER A 74 2.96 -17.48 -2.22
C SER A 74 2.22 -17.44 -0.89
N PHE A 75 2.69 -16.66 0.07
CA PHE A 75 1.97 -16.45 1.33
C PHE A 75 0.66 -15.68 1.13
N VAL A 76 0.65 -14.65 0.25
CA VAL A 76 -0.60 -13.94 -0.06
C VAL A 76 -1.64 -14.90 -0.62
N GLN A 77 -1.28 -15.75 -1.58
CA GLN A 77 -2.18 -16.76 -2.14
C GLN A 77 -2.60 -17.78 -1.09
N PHE A 78 -1.67 -18.26 -0.26
CA PHE A 78 -1.97 -19.19 0.83
C PHE A 78 -3.03 -18.64 1.79
N PHE A 79 -2.96 -17.38 2.17
CA PHE A 79 -3.98 -16.76 3.03
C PHE A 79 -5.25 -16.40 2.28
N SER A 80 -5.18 -16.11 0.99
CA SER A 80 -6.35 -15.68 0.20
C SER A 80 -7.29 -16.83 -0.14
N PHE A 81 -6.77 -18.06 -0.31
CA PHE A 81 -7.63 -19.21 -0.55
C PHE A 81 -8.28 -19.78 0.73
N GLN A 82 -7.78 -19.44 1.92
CA GLN A 82 -8.38 -19.87 3.19
C GLN A 82 -9.81 -19.34 3.32
N LYS A 83 -10.72 -20.18 3.86
CA LYS A 83 -12.13 -19.80 4.09
C LYS A 83 -12.29 -18.68 5.12
N ASN A 84 -11.40 -18.63 6.12
CA ASN A 84 -11.39 -17.59 7.14
C ASN A 84 -10.00 -16.97 7.30
N ASP A 85 -9.94 -15.81 7.93
CA ASP A 85 -8.72 -15.04 8.05
C ASP A 85 -8.04 -15.15 9.44
N ILE A 86 -8.49 -16.08 10.31
CA ILE A 86 -7.99 -16.21 11.69
C ILE A 86 -6.48 -16.46 11.70
N LEU A 87 -6.01 -17.42 10.89
CA LEU A 87 -4.59 -17.75 10.80
C LEU A 87 -3.78 -16.54 10.34
N PHE A 88 -4.24 -15.84 9.30
CA PHE A 88 -3.61 -14.60 8.85
C PHE A 88 -3.57 -13.55 9.95
N ASN A 89 -4.69 -13.32 10.66
CA ASN A 89 -4.80 -12.31 11.72
C ASN A 89 -3.81 -12.57 12.86
N ILE A 90 -3.64 -13.84 13.25
CA ILE A 90 -2.65 -14.26 14.27
C ILE A 90 -1.24 -13.99 13.75
N LEU A 91 -0.87 -14.54 12.60
CA LEU A 91 0.49 -14.47 12.07
C LEU A 91 0.89 -13.04 11.70
N ASN A 92 -0.04 -12.24 11.17
CA ASN A 92 0.22 -10.84 10.85
C ASN A 92 0.45 -9.99 12.13
N SER A 93 -0.31 -10.27 13.19
CA SER A 93 -0.09 -9.62 14.50
C SER A 93 1.24 -10.04 15.13
N MET A 94 1.62 -11.31 14.98
CA MET A 94 2.95 -11.77 15.39
C MET A 94 4.08 -11.12 14.58
N ALA A 95 3.91 -10.92 13.27
CA ALA A 95 4.89 -10.25 12.42
C ALA A 95 5.20 -8.83 12.90
N ILE A 96 4.21 -8.08 13.38
CA ILE A 96 4.41 -6.75 13.97
C ILE A 96 5.26 -6.85 15.24
N ILE A 97 4.95 -7.78 16.13
CA ILE A 97 5.72 -8.00 17.36
C ILE A 97 7.18 -8.37 17.03
N ILE A 98 7.36 -9.29 16.09
CA ILE A 98 8.68 -9.71 15.64
C ILE A 98 9.45 -8.51 15.06
N LEU A 99 8.82 -7.69 14.23
CA LEU A 99 9.45 -6.49 13.66
C LEU A 99 9.92 -5.53 14.77
N ILE A 100 9.05 -5.19 15.72
CA ILE A 100 9.42 -4.29 16.84
C ILE A 100 10.51 -4.90 17.71
N THR A 101 10.47 -6.21 17.93
CA THR A 101 11.50 -6.93 18.67
C THR A 101 12.85 -6.86 17.93
N LEU A 102 12.89 -7.10 16.63
CA LEU A 102 14.10 -6.99 15.81
C LEU A 102 14.66 -5.57 15.77
N ILE A 103 13.80 -4.55 15.63
CA ILE A 103 14.19 -3.14 15.76
C ILE A 103 14.88 -2.92 17.11
N SER A 104 14.27 -3.38 18.20
CA SER A 104 14.80 -3.20 19.55
C SER A 104 16.10 -3.96 19.80
N VAL A 105 16.20 -5.19 19.27
CA VAL A 105 17.44 -5.98 19.31
C VAL A 105 18.56 -5.29 18.55
N TYR A 106 18.30 -4.84 17.33
CA TYR A 106 19.27 -4.11 16.51
C TYR A 106 19.78 -2.85 17.23
N LEU A 107 18.86 -2.04 17.76
CA LEU A 107 19.22 -0.83 18.53
C LEU A 107 20.00 -1.15 19.80
N LYS A 108 19.62 -2.21 20.54
CA LYS A 108 20.37 -2.68 21.70
C LYS A 108 21.79 -3.07 21.33
N MET A 109 21.98 -3.84 20.26
CA MET A 109 23.31 -4.24 19.77
C MET A 109 24.16 -3.01 19.38
N LYS A 110 23.54 -2.01 18.74
CA LYS A 110 24.23 -0.79 18.27
C LYS A 110 24.57 0.20 19.37
N THR A 111 23.70 0.35 20.36
CA THR A 111 23.80 1.43 21.37
C THR A 111 24.22 0.94 22.76
N GLY A 112 24.21 -0.38 22.99
CA GLY A 112 24.46 -0.95 24.32
C GLY A 112 23.36 -0.69 25.34
N TYR A 113 22.19 -0.21 24.92
CA TYR A 113 21.11 0.15 25.83
C TYR A 113 20.50 -1.06 26.55
N ASN A 114 20.59 -1.09 27.90
CA ASN A 114 20.30 -2.30 28.69
C ASN A 114 18.85 -2.48 29.14
N LYS A 115 17.99 -1.42 29.08
CA LYS A 115 16.58 -1.52 29.51
C LYS A 115 15.69 -1.95 28.34
N PHE A 116 15.71 -3.24 28.02
CA PHE A 116 15.10 -3.78 26.81
C PHE A 116 13.58 -3.54 26.71
N ALA A 117 12.82 -3.73 27.79
CA ALA A 117 11.37 -3.51 27.79
C ALA A 117 11.01 -2.05 27.45
N LYS A 118 11.75 -1.09 28.00
CA LYS A 118 11.55 0.32 27.68
C LYS A 118 11.92 0.66 26.26
N LEU A 119 13.03 0.06 25.76
CA LEU A 119 13.45 0.22 24.37
C LEU A 119 12.39 -0.33 23.42
N TRP A 120 11.84 -1.50 23.72
CA TRP A 120 10.80 -2.14 22.93
C TRP A 120 9.53 -1.29 22.86
N LEU A 121 9.05 -0.81 24.01
CA LEU A 121 7.88 0.07 24.07
C LEU A 121 8.11 1.38 23.32
N PHE A 122 9.30 1.96 23.44
CA PHE A 122 9.66 3.18 22.73
C PHE A 122 9.74 2.96 21.22
N SER A 123 10.34 1.83 20.77
CA SER A 123 10.37 1.43 19.37
C SER A 123 8.96 1.22 18.82
N PHE A 124 8.07 0.60 19.60
CA PHE A 124 6.66 0.42 19.20
C PHE A 124 5.94 1.76 19.03
N LEU A 125 6.06 2.69 20.00
CA LEU A 125 5.41 4.00 19.92
C LEU A 125 5.87 4.78 18.68
N PHE A 126 7.18 4.81 18.41
CA PHE A 126 7.70 5.47 17.22
C PHE A 126 7.21 4.81 15.94
N PHE A 127 7.24 3.49 15.88
CA PHE A 127 6.70 2.75 14.74
C PHE A 127 5.21 3.04 14.53
N TRP A 128 4.39 3.00 15.58
CA TRP A 128 2.96 3.28 15.49
C TRP A 128 2.65 4.63 14.87
N PHE A 129 3.33 5.70 15.30
CA PHE A 129 3.03 7.05 14.84
C PHE A 129 3.69 7.41 13.51
N LEU A 130 4.80 6.76 13.16
CA LEU A 130 5.63 7.13 12.03
C LEU A 130 5.56 6.16 10.84
N VAL A 131 4.99 4.96 11.00
CA VAL A 131 4.83 4.02 9.89
C VAL A 131 3.98 4.63 8.76
N PRO A 132 4.43 4.56 7.49
CA PRO A 132 3.71 5.13 6.38
C PRO A 132 2.51 4.26 5.99
N SER A 133 1.35 4.89 5.79
CA SER A 133 0.13 4.21 5.30
C SER A 133 -0.16 2.86 5.97
N PRO A 134 -0.38 2.79 7.29
CA PRO A 134 -0.53 1.53 8.01
C PRO A 134 -1.68 0.66 7.45
N SER A 135 -2.71 1.25 6.87
CA SER A 135 -3.77 0.51 6.16
C SER A 135 -3.22 -0.36 5.03
N LEU A 136 -2.25 0.17 4.26
CA LEU A 136 -1.68 -0.49 3.09
C LEU A 136 -0.45 -1.35 3.41
N THR A 137 0.26 -1.02 4.49
CA THR A 137 1.52 -1.68 4.82
C THR A 137 1.39 -2.71 5.94
N LEU A 138 0.40 -2.56 6.83
CA LEU A 138 0.23 -3.41 8.01
C LEU A 138 -1.07 -4.19 8.02
N MET A 139 -2.19 -3.63 7.47
CA MET A 139 -3.53 -4.19 7.63
C MET A 139 -4.02 -4.94 6.38
N TRP A 140 -3.91 -4.34 5.21
CA TRP A 140 -4.30 -4.99 3.96
C TRP A 140 -3.48 -6.26 3.72
N LYS A 141 -4.12 -7.42 3.56
CA LYS A 141 -3.48 -8.74 3.52
C LYS A 141 -2.33 -8.80 2.50
N ALA A 142 -2.62 -8.52 1.23
CA ALA A 142 -1.59 -8.50 0.19
C ALA A 142 -0.51 -7.44 0.48
N GLY A 143 -0.90 -6.29 1.02
CA GLY A 143 0.04 -5.23 1.39
C GLY A 143 0.93 -5.61 2.58
N SER A 144 0.36 -6.14 3.66
CA SER A 144 1.14 -6.50 4.86
C SER A 144 2.19 -7.57 4.56
N VAL A 145 1.84 -8.59 3.77
CA VAL A 145 2.82 -9.62 3.38
C VAL A 145 3.94 -9.01 2.52
N ASN A 146 3.61 -8.09 1.62
CA ASN A 146 4.61 -7.41 0.79
C ASN A 146 5.51 -6.44 1.59
N TYR A 147 4.97 -5.71 2.56
CA TYR A 147 5.70 -4.63 3.26
C TYR A 147 6.11 -5.01 4.68
N LEU A 148 5.17 -5.42 5.54
CA LEU A 148 5.48 -5.77 6.93
C LEU A 148 6.35 -7.02 7.02
N TRP A 149 5.97 -8.12 6.34
CA TRP A 149 6.70 -9.38 6.43
C TRP A 149 8.09 -9.26 5.77
N THR A 150 8.19 -8.55 4.64
CA THR A 150 9.50 -8.23 4.05
C THR A 150 10.34 -7.37 5.00
N SER A 151 9.75 -6.43 5.73
CA SER A 151 10.47 -5.64 6.74
C SER A 151 10.98 -6.50 7.90
N VAL A 152 10.24 -7.54 8.29
CA VAL A 152 10.71 -8.53 9.28
C VAL A 152 11.95 -9.26 8.76
N LEU A 153 11.93 -9.73 7.52
CA LEU A 153 13.07 -10.40 6.89
C LEU A 153 14.30 -9.48 6.80
N ILE A 154 14.11 -8.25 6.37
CA ILE A 154 15.18 -7.24 6.27
C ILE A 154 15.75 -6.90 7.66
N MET A 155 14.91 -6.70 8.67
CA MET A 155 15.41 -6.44 10.02
C MET A 155 16.15 -7.63 10.62
N GLY A 156 15.65 -8.85 10.36
CA GLY A 156 16.37 -10.09 10.71
C GLY A 156 17.74 -10.17 10.06
N PHE A 157 17.81 -9.85 8.75
CA PHE A 157 19.06 -9.74 8.01
C PHE A 157 20.03 -8.71 8.61
N LEU A 158 19.55 -7.50 8.93
CA LEU A 158 20.37 -6.43 9.52
C LEU A 158 20.90 -6.83 10.91
N CYS A 159 20.10 -7.51 11.73
CA CYS A 159 20.53 -8.07 13.00
C CYS A 159 21.61 -9.13 12.81
N LEU A 160 21.40 -10.06 11.88
CA LEU A 160 22.37 -11.11 11.57
C LEU A 160 23.68 -10.52 11.00
N HIS A 161 23.57 -9.58 10.06
CA HIS A 161 24.71 -8.87 9.48
C HIS A 161 25.54 -8.18 10.58
N HIS A 162 24.87 -7.49 11.51
CA HIS A 162 25.57 -6.84 12.63
C HIS A 162 26.28 -7.87 13.52
N ASN A 163 25.59 -8.96 13.88
CA ASN A 163 26.16 -10.02 14.72
C ASN A 163 27.37 -10.68 14.05
N VAL A 164 27.26 -11.07 12.79
CA VAL A 164 28.38 -11.66 12.01
C VAL A 164 29.55 -10.68 11.90
N SER A 165 29.27 -9.38 11.75
CA SER A 165 30.32 -8.34 11.65
C SER A 165 31.09 -8.14 12.96
N THR A 166 30.46 -8.39 14.12
CA THR A 166 31.06 -8.11 15.44
C THR A 166 31.62 -9.35 16.13
N SER A 167 31.02 -10.53 15.91
CA SER A 167 31.39 -11.77 16.58
C SER A 167 32.56 -12.51 15.94
N GLY A 168 33.02 -12.06 14.77
CA GLY A 168 34.10 -12.75 14.06
C GLY A 168 33.74 -14.16 13.60
N PHE A 169 32.48 -14.48 13.44
CA PHE A 169 31.97 -15.80 13.04
C PHE A 169 32.56 -16.22 11.70
N ALA A 170 33.55 -17.08 11.71
CA ALA A 170 34.40 -17.34 10.54
C ALA A 170 34.36 -18.81 10.04
N GLU A 171 33.46 -19.63 10.53
CA GLU A 171 33.45 -21.04 10.14
C GLU A 171 32.75 -21.24 8.79
N ARG A 172 33.47 -21.86 7.85
CA ARG A 172 32.97 -22.20 6.50
C ARG A 172 31.70 -23.05 6.49
N TRP A 173 31.45 -23.80 7.54
CA TRP A 173 30.25 -24.61 7.71
C TRP A 173 28.93 -23.82 7.65
N TRP A 174 28.95 -22.54 8.03
CA TRP A 174 27.81 -21.69 8.01
C TRP A 174 27.53 -21.01 6.65
N ALA A 175 28.44 -21.16 5.68
CA ALA A 175 28.31 -20.51 4.37
C ALA A 175 26.98 -20.82 3.67
N PRO A 176 26.52 -22.09 3.54
CA PRO A 176 25.22 -22.37 2.91
C PRO A 176 24.07 -21.73 3.65
N PHE A 177 24.07 -21.77 4.99
CA PHE A 177 23.03 -21.16 5.81
C PHE A 177 23.00 -19.64 5.62
N LEU A 178 24.14 -18.97 5.61
CA LEU A 178 24.25 -17.52 5.40
C LEU A 178 23.77 -17.11 4.00
N ILE A 179 24.14 -17.87 2.97
CA ILE A 179 23.70 -17.62 1.60
C ILE A 179 22.18 -17.80 1.48
N ILE A 180 21.64 -18.91 1.96
CA ILE A 180 20.19 -19.19 1.91
C ILE A 180 19.41 -18.12 2.68
N THR A 181 19.86 -17.75 3.88
CA THR A 181 19.23 -16.69 4.68
C THR A 181 19.28 -15.36 3.94
N GLY A 182 20.41 -15.02 3.34
CA GLY A 182 20.55 -13.84 2.49
C GLY A 182 19.55 -13.86 1.33
N ILE A 183 19.46 -14.98 0.59
CA ILE A 183 18.51 -15.13 -0.54
C ILE A 183 17.08 -14.89 -0.06
N LEU A 184 16.64 -15.57 1.00
CA LEU A 184 15.27 -15.42 1.51
C LEU A 184 14.98 -13.99 1.95
N CYS A 185 15.93 -13.30 2.58
CA CYS A 185 15.76 -11.90 3.01
C CYS A 185 15.75 -10.91 1.84
N GLY A 186 16.52 -11.17 0.78
CA GLY A 186 16.56 -10.35 -0.43
C GLY A 186 15.37 -10.60 -1.38
N TRP A 187 14.76 -11.80 -1.31
CA TRP A 187 13.68 -12.23 -2.20
C TRP A 187 12.28 -11.78 -1.71
N GLY A 188 12.17 -10.58 -1.22
CA GLY A 188 10.91 -10.03 -0.72
C GLY A 188 10.24 -9.11 -1.73
N HIS A 189 10.36 -7.82 -1.50
CA HIS A 189 9.74 -6.76 -2.28
C HIS A 189 10.81 -5.84 -2.86
N GLU A 190 10.79 -5.58 -4.18
CA GLU A 190 11.82 -4.78 -4.87
C GLU A 190 12.02 -3.41 -4.23
N GLY A 191 10.95 -2.72 -3.84
CA GLY A 191 11.03 -1.40 -3.21
C GLY A 191 11.75 -1.39 -1.86
N LEU A 192 11.84 -2.54 -1.17
CA LEU A 192 12.59 -2.67 0.08
C LEU A 192 13.98 -3.29 -0.15
N SER A 193 14.04 -4.36 -0.94
CA SER A 193 15.29 -5.12 -1.13
C SER A 193 16.35 -4.31 -1.90
N VAL A 194 15.95 -3.54 -2.92
CA VAL A 194 16.90 -2.74 -3.73
C VAL A 194 17.56 -1.64 -2.90
N GLY A 195 16.80 -0.93 -2.08
CA GLY A 195 17.37 0.13 -1.23
C GLY A 195 18.41 -0.42 -0.23
N VAL A 196 18.13 -1.60 0.36
CA VAL A 196 19.09 -2.26 1.25
C VAL A 196 20.29 -2.81 0.46
N ALA A 197 20.08 -3.43 -0.70
CA ALA A 197 21.17 -3.96 -1.55
C ALA A 197 22.17 -2.87 -1.95
N LEU A 198 21.68 -1.74 -2.44
CA LEU A 198 22.53 -0.58 -2.77
C LEU A 198 23.24 -0.03 -1.53
N GLY A 199 22.52 0.07 -0.40
CA GLY A 199 23.11 0.49 0.86
C GLY A 199 24.23 -0.43 1.34
N LEU A 200 24.06 -1.75 1.21
CA LEU A 200 25.09 -2.74 1.52
C LEU A 200 26.32 -2.60 0.61
N ILE A 201 26.12 -2.45 -0.69
CA ILE A 201 27.21 -2.25 -1.66
C ILE A 201 28.02 -1.00 -1.26
N LEU A 202 27.36 0.13 -1.07
CA LEU A 202 28.03 1.38 -0.69
C LEU A 202 28.75 1.27 0.66
N TYR A 203 28.11 0.63 1.65
CA TYR A 203 28.71 0.39 2.96
C TYR A 203 29.97 -0.48 2.87
N HIS A 204 29.94 -1.56 2.09
CA HIS A 204 31.09 -2.45 1.96
C HIS A 204 32.21 -1.89 1.09
N ILE A 205 31.89 -1.08 0.07
CA ILE A 205 32.92 -0.30 -0.65
C ILE A 205 33.64 0.65 0.31
N TYR A 206 32.88 1.36 1.16
CA TYR A 206 33.44 2.29 2.15
C TYR A 206 34.29 1.58 3.21
N ASN A 207 33.92 0.34 3.61
CA ASN A 207 34.58 -0.44 4.66
C ASN A 207 35.34 -1.67 4.13
N TYR A 208 35.82 -1.66 2.88
CA TYR A 208 36.36 -2.84 2.19
C TYR A 208 37.46 -3.60 2.95
N LYS A 209 38.28 -2.91 3.76
CA LYS A 209 39.36 -3.50 4.56
C LYS A 209 38.88 -4.33 5.77
N LYS A 210 37.58 -4.29 6.11
CA LYS A 210 37.02 -4.90 7.32
C LYS A 210 35.97 -5.98 7.00
N ILE A 211 35.96 -6.53 5.79
CA ILE A 211 34.94 -7.48 5.36
C ILE A 211 35.40 -8.90 5.69
N SER A 212 34.64 -9.63 6.51
CA SER A 212 34.85 -11.06 6.74
C SER A 212 34.23 -11.89 5.62
N ILE A 213 34.76 -13.11 5.40
CA ILE A 213 34.22 -14.04 4.41
C ILE A 213 32.74 -14.39 4.68
N SER A 214 32.34 -14.51 5.95
CA SER A 214 30.97 -14.80 6.34
C SER A 214 30.00 -13.68 5.97
N ILE A 215 30.44 -12.42 6.05
CA ILE A 215 29.66 -11.28 5.57
C ILE A 215 29.50 -11.34 4.05
N ILE A 216 30.56 -11.73 3.33
CA ILE A 216 30.49 -11.87 1.87
C ILE A 216 29.42 -12.91 1.50
N TYR A 217 29.38 -14.07 2.14
CA TYR A 217 28.36 -15.09 1.88
C TYR A 217 26.94 -14.56 2.12
N LEU A 218 26.73 -13.87 3.25
CA LEU A 218 25.44 -13.32 3.62
C LEU A 218 24.97 -12.24 2.63
N VAL A 219 25.88 -11.33 2.24
CA VAL A 219 25.59 -10.23 1.30
C VAL A 219 25.38 -10.75 -0.12
N ILE A 220 26.20 -11.70 -0.59
CA ILE A 220 25.99 -12.35 -1.90
C ILE A 220 24.62 -13.00 -1.94
N GLY A 221 24.23 -13.75 -0.89
CA GLY A 221 22.88 -14.32 -0.81
C GLY A 221 21.81 -13.26 -0.94
N PHE A 222 21.92 -12.14 -0.22
CA PHE A 222 20.95 -11.04 -0.29
C PHE A 222 20.87 -10.42 -1.70
N LEU A 223 21.99 -10.21 -2.35
CA LEU A 223 22.05 -9.69 -3.71
C LEU A 223 21.42 -10.66 -4.72
N ILE A 224 21.66 -11.98 -4.58
CA ILE A 224 21.01 -13.00 -5.41
C ILE A 224 19.48 -12.92 -5.22
N GLY A 225 18.98 -12.91 -3.97
CA GLY A 225 17.55 -12.80 -3.68
C GLY A 225 16.93 -11.53 -4.28
N THR A 226 17.61 -10.40 -4.15
CA THR A 226 17.18 -9.14 -4.75
C THR A 226 17.17 -9.23 -6.29
N SER A 227 18.18 -9.85 -6.90
CA SER A 227 18.25 -10.04 -8.34
C SER A 227 17.13 -10.92 -8.88
N ILE A 228 16.72 -11.97 -8.16
CA ILE A 228 15.56 -12.81 -8.51
C ILE A 228 14.30 -11.94 -8.65
N VAL A 229 14.13 -10.94 -7.78
CA VAL A 229 12.96 -10.06 -7.84
C VAL A 229 13.04 -9.09 -9.01
N ILE A 230 14.14 -8.33 -9.12
CA ILE A 230 14.24 -7.21 -10.08
C ILE A 230 14.45 -7.65 -11.53
N LEU A 231 15.08 -8.81 -11.74
CA LEU A 231 15.33 -9.37 -13.08
C LEU A 231 14.21 -10.31 -13.55
N SER A 232 13.08 -10.38 -12.80
CA SER A 232 11.97 -11.21 -13.26
C SER A 232 11.41 -10.68 -14.58
N PRO A 233 11.08 -11.58 -15.54
CA PRO A 233 10.53 -11.17 -16.83
C PRO A 233 9.26 -10.31 -16.70
N GLY A 234 8.44 -10.58 -15.68
CA GLY A 234 7.24 -9.78 -15.41
C GLY A 234 7.53 -8.33 -15.03
N ILE A 235 8.60 -8.04 -14.27
CA ILE A 235 9.02 -6.66 -13.97
C ILE A 235 9.60 -5.99 -15.20
N LEU A 236 10.44 -6.68 -15.97
CA LEU A 236 11.03 -6.13 -17.18
C LEU A 236 9.96 -5.71 -18.20
N ARG A 237 8.96 -6.57 -18.44
CA ARG A 237 7.80 -6.21 -19.30
C ARG A 237 7.03 -4.97 -18.84
N ARG A 238 6.92 -4.77 -17.53
CA ARG A 238 6.30 -3.54 -16.98
C ARG A 238 7.16 -2.31 -17.19
N ALA A 239 8.48 -2.45 -17.13
CA ALA A 239 9.41 -1.35 -17.34
C ALA A 239 9.41 -0.86 -18.79
N ASP A 240 9.33 -1.79 -19.76
CA ASP A 240 9.26 -1.46 -21.20
C ASP A 240 8.07 -0.56 -21.52
N GLY A 241 6.90 -0.82 -20.92
CA GLY A 241 5.70 0.02 -21.09
C GLY A 241 5.81 1.43 -20.49
N LEU A 242 6.76 1.66 -19.58
CA LEU A 242 6.95 2.96 -18.90
C LEU A 242 7.99 3.85 -19.56
N MET A 243 8.96 3.28 -20.25
CA MET A 243 10.09 4.04 -20.83
C MET A 243 9.80 4.68 -22.20
N LEU A 244 8.82 4.18 -22.93
CA LEU A 244 8.65 4.48 -24.36
C LEU A 244 7.94 5.80 -24.71
N THR A 245 7.55 6.65 -23.76
CA THR A 245 6.61 7.76 -24.09
C THR A 245 6.93 9.14 -23.53
N THR A 246 8.05 9.37 -22.86
CA THR A 246 8.31 10.68 -22.25
C THR A 246 9.71 11.22 -22.58
N ASP A 247 9.78 12.48 -23.02
CA ASP A 247 11.04 13.20 -23.10
C ASP A 247 11.70 13.32 -21.72
N ILE A 248 13.03 13.47 -21.69
CA ILE A 248 13.84 13.51 -20.46
C ILE A 248 13.36 14.62 -19.51
N PHE A 249 12.98 15.78 -20.04
CA PHE A 249 12.53 16.91 -19.21
C PHE A 249 11.21 16.57 -18.51
N SER A 250 10.22 16.09 -19.25
CA SER A 250 8.94 15.62 -18.68
C SER A 250 9.13 14.49 -17.67
N PHE A 251 10.09 13.57 -17.92
CA PHE A 251 10.43 12.51 -16.96
C PHE A 251 10.96 13.12 -15.66
N VAL A 252 11.96 14.00 -15.72
CA VAL A 252 12.56 14.63 -14.52
C VAL A 252 11.52 15.43 -13.75
N VAL A 253 10.72 16.26 -14.42
CA VAL A 253 9.66 17.05 -13.76
C VAL A 253 8.64 16.15 -13.07
N LYS A 254 8.17 15.08 -13.73
CA LYS A 254 7.24 14.11 -13.14
C LYS A 254 7.85 13.44 -11.89
N ARG A 255 9.14 13.10 -11.90
CA ARG A 255 9.84 12.49 -10.76
C ARG A 255 10.00 13.46 -9.59
N LEU A 256 10.40 14.69 -9.86
CA LEU A 256 10.49 15.73 -8.82
C LEU A 256 9.13 16.02 -8.20
N MET A 257 8.06 16.10 -8.99
CA MET A 257 6.69 16.28 -8.48
C MET A 257 6.21 15.05 -7.67
N ALA A 258 6.54 13.84 -8.10
CA ALA A 258 6.23 12.63 -7.37
C ALA A 258 6.98 12.57 -6.03
N PHE A 259 8.26 12.97 -6.01
CA PHE A 259 9.07 13.07 -4.80
C PHE A 259 8.53 14.14 -3.85
N TYR A 260 8.16 15.32 -4.36
CA TYR A 260 7.51 16.37 -3.59
C TYR A 260 6.24 15.85 -2.92
N ARG A 261 5.34 15.19 -3.67
CA ARG A 261 4.12 14.60 -3.13
C ARG A 261 4.41 13.55 -2.06
N MET A 262 5.40 12.69 -2.28
CA MET A 262 5.80 11.70 -1.30
C MET A 262 6.23 12.35 0.02
N PHE A 263 7.01 13.45 -0.04
CA PHE A 263 7.47 14.14 1.16
C PHE A 263 6.35 14.89 1.91
N PHE A 264 5.52 15.63 1.19
CA PHE A 264 4.55 16.56 1.78
C PHE A 264 3.14 15.98 1.89
N GLU A 265 2.71 15.11 0.96
CA GLU A 265 1.38 14.52 0.96
C GLU A 265 1.34 13.11 1.56
N ALA A 266 2.43 12.35 1.46
CA ALA A 266 2.43 10.91 1.69
C ALA A 266 2.99 10.45 3.03
N GLN A 267 3.06 11.31 4.05
CA GLN A 267 3.34 10.88 5.43
C GLN A 267 4.75 10.32 5.68
N THR A 268 5.81 10.81 5.02
CA THR A 268 7.21 10.46 5.33
C THR A 268 7.72 11.20 6.57
N LYS A 269 7.03 11.00 7.69
CA LYS A 269 7.23 11.77 8.93
C LYS A 269 8.60 11.54 9.56
N ALA A 270 9.03 10.27 9.65
CA ALA A 270 10.32 9.94 10.26
C ALA A 270 11.48 10.50 9.43
N THR A 271 11.37 10.41 8.12
CA THR A 271 12.36 10.99 7.19
C THR A 271 12.48 12.50 7.36
N MET A 272 11.36 13.22 7.42
CA MET A 272 11.37 14.67 7.67
C MET A 272 12.04 15.02 9.01
N ILE A 273 11.68 14.31 10.09
CA ILE A 273 12.24 14.56 11.40
C ILE A 273 13.75 14.30 11.42
N ILE A 274 14.23 13.17 10.90
CA ILE A 274 15.67 12.86 10.93
C ILE A 274 16.48 13.81 10.04
N VAL A 275 15.95 14.25 8.91
CA VAL A 275 16.60 15.24 8.06
C VAL A 275 16.73 16.58 8.79
N ILE A 276 15.66 17.05 9.44
CA ILE A 276 15.70 18.27 10.25
C ILE A 276 16.74 18.13 11.37
N VAL A 277 16.75 17.00 12.08
CA VAL A 277 17.75 16.73 13.14
C VAL A 277 19.17 16.78 12.57
N MET A 278 19.42 16.16 11.42
CA MET A 278 20.75 16.20 10.81
C MET A 278 21.16 17.62 10.37
N ILE A 279 20.24 18.41 9.82
CA ILE A 279 20.49 19.81 9.46
C ILE A 279 20.81 20.64 10.72
N VAL A 280 20.00 20.52 11.78
CA VAL A 280 20.25 21.24 13.05
C VAL A 280 21.61 20.86 13.64
N GLN A 281 21.97 19.58 13.65
CA GLN A 281 23.26 19.12 14.16
C GLN A 281 24.43 19.57 13.26
N PHE A 282 24.25 19.66 11.97
CA PHE A 282 25.27 20.19 11.05
C PHE A 282 25.66 21.64 11.40
N PHE A 283 24.67 22.47 11.73
CA PHE A 283 24.93 23.86 12.11
C PHE A 283 25.38 24.00 13.57
N ARG A 284 24.87 23.16 14.48
CA ARG A 284 25.18 23.23 15.92
C ARG A 284 26.53 22.57 16.25
N ASN A 285 26.77 21.36 15.77
CA ASN A 285 27.97 20.60 16.08
C ASN A 285 28.26 19.52 15.01
N ARG A 286 29.07 19.86 14.02
CA ARG A 286 29.47 18.95 12.94
C ARG A 286 30.20 17.70 13.42
N PHE A 287 30.91 17.76 14.55
CA PHE A 287 31.65 16.64 15.09
C PHE A 287 30.69 15.55 15.58
N ILE A 288 29.66 15.93 16.34
CA ILE A 288 28.60 15.00 16.81
C ILE A 288 27.89 14.36 15.62
N LEU A 289 27.56 15.13 14.58
CA LEU A 289 26.93 14.58 13.38
C LEU A 289 27.84 13.57 12.67
N LYS A 290 29.13 13.86 12.51
CA LYS A 290 30.10 12.95 11.89
C LYS A 290 30.24 11.64 12.68
N GLU A 291 30.31 11.73 14.01
CA GLU A 291 30.35 10.56 14.89
C GLU A 291 29.07 9.73 14.79
N PHE A 292 27.90 10.37 14.78
CA PHE A 292 26.62 9.71 14.63
C PHE A 292 26.51 8.96 13.29
N ILE A 293 26.89 9.61 12.17
CA ILE A 293 26.90 8.99 10.85
C ILE A 293 27.88 7.82 10.80
N SER A 294 29.07 7.97 11.34
CA SER A 294 30.08 6.90 11.38
C SER A 294 29.58 5.68 12.16
N LYS A 295 28.99 5.88 13.33
CA LYS A 295 28.42 4.80 14.15
C LYS A 295 27.24 4.10 13.47
N ASN A 296 26.47 4.81 12.66
CA ASN A 296 25.27 4.31 11.97
C ASN A 296 25.46 4.18 10.45
N SER A 297 26.69 4.03 9.97
CA SER A 297 27.04 4.15 8.54
C SER A 297 26.23 3.22 7.64
N LEU A 298 25.99 1.94 8.02
CA LEU A 298 25.15 1.04 7.24
C LEU A 298 23.71 1.57 7.08
N LEU A 299 23.09 1.98 8.18
CA LEU A 299 21.73 2.56 8.11
C LEU A 299 21.72 3.86 7.29
N PHE A 300 22.76 4.67 7.41
CA PHE A 300 22.88 5.91 6.65
C PHE A 300 23.01 5.64 5.14
N PHE A 301 23.83 4.68 4.73
CA PHE A 301 23.92 4.26 3.33
C PHE A 301 22.60 3.67 2.82
N CYS A 302 21.91 2.84 3.61
CA CYS A 302 20.57 2.36 3.26
C CYS A 302 19.58 3.54 3.11
N PHE A 303 19.59 4.49 4.02
CA PHE A 303 18.72 5.68 3.99
C PHE A 303 18.93 6.50 2.71
N ILE A 304 20.18 6.80 2.37
CA ILE A 304 20.52 7.52 1.13
C ILE A 304 20.11 6.71 -0.10
N SER A 305 20.35 5.39 -0.10
CA SER A 305 19.95 4.49 -1.19
C SER A 305 18.44 4.49 -1.39
N PHE A 306 17.66 4.47 -0.31
CA PHE A 306 16.21 4.59 -0.40
C PHE A 306 15.76 5.95 -0.92
N LEU A 307 16.39 7.05 -0.51
CA LEU A 307 16.10 8.39 -1.06
C LEU A 307 16.32 8.43 -2.57
N ILE A 308 17.48 7.94 -3.04
CA ILE A 308 17.81 7.87 -4.46
C ILE A 308 16.81 6.96 -5.20
N PHE A 309 16.55 5.78 -4.66
CA PHE A 309 15.60 4.84 -5.26
C PHE A 309 14.19 5.44 -5.39
N GLN A 310 13.70 6.11 -4.35
CA GLN A 310 12.40 6.78 -4.38
C GLN A 310 12.37 7.93 -5.40
N LEU A 311 13.45 8.71 -5.51
CA LEU A 311 13.54 9.76 -6.52
C LEU A 311 13.46 9.20 -7.94
N LEU A 312 14.11 8.06 -8.19
CA LEU A 312 14.13 7.43 -9.51
C LEU A 312 12.83 6.69 -9.85
N THR A 313 12.20 6.05 -8.86
CA THR A 313 11.08 5.13 -9.07
C THR A 313 9.74 5.63 -8.52
N ALA A 314 9.70 6.80 -7.86
CA ALA A 314 8.50 7.29 -7.18
C ALA A 314 7.28 7.27 -8.09
N PHE A 315 6.35 6.36 -7.77
CA PHE A 315 5.01 6.38 -8.35
C PHE A 315 4.20 7.45 -7.63
N PRO A 316 3.56 8.38 -8.36
CA PRO A 316 2.71 9.37 -7.72
C PRO A 316 1.60 8.68 -6.91
N GLY A 317 1.55 8.97 -5.62
CA GLY A 317 0.39 8.66 -4.78
C GLY A 317 0.46 7.41 -3.90
N HIS A 318 1.56 6.66 -3.84
CA HIS A 318 1.60 5.48 -2.97
C HIS A 318 2.62 5.60 -1.83
N ALA A 319 2.19 6.19 -0.71
CA ALA A 319 2.98 6.31 0.53
C ALA A 319 3.57 4.98 1.03
N ARG A 320 2.93 3.85 0.70
CA ARG A 320 3.43 2.49 1.02
C ARG A 320 4.81 2.21 0.43
N GLY A 321 5.15 2.80 -0.72
CA GLY A 321 6.48 2.67 -1.33
C GLY A 321 7.60 3.25 -0.47
N ALA A 322 7.29 4.17 0.44
CA ALA A 322 8.25 4.76 1.36
C ALA A 322 8.58 3.89 2.59
N MET A 323 8.01 2.68 2.72
CA MET A 323 8.19 1.83 3.92
C MET A 323 9.65 1.58 4.27
N GLY A 324 10.52 1.29 3.29
CA GLY A 324 11.95 1.07 3.55
C GLY A 324 12.68 2.35 4.00
N LEU A 325 12.35 3.48 3.38
CA LEU A 325 12.88 4.79 3.74
C LEU A 325 12.47 5.17 5.18
N GLU A 326 11.18 5.05 5.50
CA GLU A 326 10.66 5.38 6.83
C GLU A 326 11.20 4.44 7.91
N LEU A 327 11.32 3.14 7.63
CA LEU A 327 11.90 2.17 8.56
C LEU A 327 13.36 2.52 8.91
N THR A 328 14.18 2.86 7.91
CA THR A 328 15.56 3.28 8.15
C THR A 328 15.64 4.63 8.86
N ALA A 329 14.74 5.56 8.54
CA ALA A 329 14.61 6.84 9.24
C ALA A 329 14.21 6.66 10.72
N ILE A 330 13.26 5.76 11.02
CA ILE A 330 12.87 5.42 12.40
C ILE A 330 14.07 4.85 13.18
N LEU A 331 14.83 3.94 12.57
CA LEU A 331 16.03 3.37 13.20
C LEU A 331 17.09 4.44 13.50
N LEU A 332 17.36 5.33 12.56
CA LEU A 332 18.30 6.45 12.74
C LEU A 332 17.81 7.41 13.83
N LEU A 333 16.52 7.75 13.81
CA LEU A 333 15.92 8.65 14.81
C LEU A 333 15.98 8.05 16.22
N LEU A 334 15.63 6.77 16.36
CA LEU A 334 15.71 6.06 17.65
C LEU A 334 17.15 5.93 18.12
N SER A 335 18.09 5.60 17.23
CA SER A 335 19.53 5.56 17.57
C SER A 335 20.02 6.93 18.06
N TYR A 336 19.63 8.02 17.39
CA TYR A 336 19.96 9.38 17.79
C TYR A 336 19.39 9.72 19.18
N LEU A 337 18.10 9.47 19.39
CA LEU A 337 17.42 9.76 20.66
C LEU A 337 17.98 8.98 21.85
N ILE A 338 18.42 7.73 21.63
CA ILE A 338 19.08 6.92 22.66
C ILE A 338 20.43 7.55 23.05
N ASN A 339 21.20 8.03 22.07
CA ASN A 339 22.51 8.63 22.30
C ASN A 339 22.41 9.97 23.07
N ILE A 340 21.42 10.81 22.77
CA ILE A 340 21.22 12.11 23.45
C ILE A 340 20.42 12.00 24.76
N ARG A 341 19.96 10.81 25.12
CA ARG A 341 19.08 10.61 26.30
C ARG A 341 19.67 11.11 27.60
N SER A 342 20.98 11.09 27.76
CA SER A 342 21.65 11.65 28.95
C SER A 342 21.39 13.15 29.15
N GLU A 343 21.07 13.86 28.06
CA GLU A 343 20.76 15.27 28.05
C GLU A 343 19.29 15.58 28.41
N ILE A 344 18.39 14.59 28.23
CA ILE A 344 16.95 14.76 28.54
C ILE A 344 16.73 14.50 30.01
N SER A 345 16.19 15.49 30.72
CA SER A 345 15.95 15.38 32.17
C SER A 345 15.04 14.16 32.48
N ILE A 346 15.32 13.47 33.58
CA ILE A 346 14.52 12.34 34.08
C ILE A 346 13.05 12.77 34.29
N LYS A 347 12.80 14.01 34.69
CA LYS A 347 11.46 14.57 34.86
C LYS A 347 10.70 14.62 33.53
N ALA A 348 11.36 15.11 32.46
CA ALA A 348 10.76 15.14 31.13
C ALA A 348 10.41 13.73 30.61
N GLN A 349 11.28 12.74 30.79
CA GLN A 349 11.00 11.35 30.42
C GLN A 349 9.80 10.76 31.16
N LYS A 350 9.59 11.09 32.43
CA LYS A 350 8.45 10.65 33.25
C LYS A 350 7.12 11.24 32.75
N ILE A 351 7.13 12.38 32.09
CA ILE A 351 5.92 13.04 31.54
C ILE A 351 5.65 12.58 30.10
N ILE A 352 6.69 12.55 29.26
CA ILE A 352 6.55 12.26 27.82
C ILE A 352 5.99 10.85 27.58
N MET A 353 6.48 9.83 28.30
CA MET A 353 6.04 8.45 28.06
C MET A 353 4.55 8.21 28.36
N PRO A 354 4.01 8.61 29.54
CA PRO A 354 2.58 8.50 29.79
C PRO A 354 1.72 9.29 28.80
N LEU A 355 2.17 10.48 28.39
CA LEU A 355 1.49 11.30 27.39
C LEU A 355 1.41 10.58 26.03
N LEU A 356 2.51 10.01 25.55
CA LEU A 356 2.53 9.24 24.29
C LEU A 356 1.64 7.99 24.38
N ILE A 357 1.62 7.30 25.51
CA ILE A 357 0.72 6.16 25.73
C ILE A 357 -0.75 6.62 25.72
N PHE A 358 -1.05 7.75 26.36
CA PHE A 358 -2.41 8.31 26.36
C PHE A 358 -2.87 8.67 24.93
N ILE A 359 -2.03 9.34 24.16
CA ILE A 359 -2.31 9.66 22.74
C ILE A 359 -2.49 8.37 21.93
N LEU A 360 -1.63 7.35 22.15
CA LEU A 360 -1.76 6.04 21.52
C LEU A 360 -3.14 5.40 21.79
N LEU A 361 -3.59 5.42 23.05
CA LEU A 361 -4.88 4.81 23.41
C LEU A 361 -6.06 5.52 22.74
N ILE A 362 -6.03 6.84 22.61
CA ILE A 362 -7.04 7.62 21.88
C ILE A 362 -7.01 7.27 20.39
N ASP A 363 -5.82 7.31 19.77
CA ASP A 363 -5.66 7.00 18.34
C ASP A 363 -6.07 5.55 18.03
N TYR A 364 -5.67 4.60 18.85
CA TYR A 364 -6.06 3.19 18.74
C TYR A 364 -7.58 3.00 18.86
N SER A 365 -8.21 3.60 19.87
CA SER A 365 -9.65 3.46 20.09
C SER A 365 -10.45 4.02 18.93
N SER A 366 -10.04 5.16 18.39
CA SER A 366 -10.66 5.77 17.21
C SER A 366 -10.46 4.94 15.93
N ALA A 367 -9.26 4.35 15.76
CA ALA A 367 -8.94 3.46 14.67
C ALA A 367 -9.75 2.16 14.72
N LEU A 368 -9.81 1.52 15.90
CA LEU A 368 -10.58 0.29 16.10
C LEU A 368 -12.09 0.52 15.86
N SER A 369 -12.65 1.61 16.37
CA SER A 369 -14.04 2.00 16.10
C SER A 369 -14.30 2.14 14.59
N SER A 370 -13.38 2.73 13.87
CA SER A 370 -13.47 2.90 12.42
C SER A 370 -13.36 1.57 11.66
N CYS A 371 -12.47 0.67 12.10
CA CYS A 371 -12.33 -0.68 11.54
C CYS A 371 -13.61 -1.51 11.75
N ILE A 372 -14.21 -1.45 12.95
CA ILE A 372 -15.48 -2.14 13.25
C ILE A 372 -16.60 -1.65 12.31
N LYS A 373 -16.74 -0.33 12.16
CA LYS A 373 -17.74 0.27 11.26
C LYS A 373 -17.50 -0.11 9.81
N ASN A 374 -16.24 -0.10 9.36
CA ASN A 374 -15.88 -0.52 8.01
C ASN A 374 -16.20 -2.00 7.77
N SER A 375 -15.85 -2.87 8.73
CA SER A 375 -16.17 -4.30 8.65
C SER A 375 -17.67 -4.55 8.54
N ALA A 376 -18.48 -3.86 9.34
CA ALA A 376 -19.95 -3.92 9.25
C ALA A 376 -20.45 -3.45 7.88
N SER A 377 -19.90 -2.34 7.36
CA SER A 377 -20.25 -1.83 6.03
C SER A 377 -19.90 -2.83 4.92
N VAL A 378 -18.74 -3.50 4.98
CA VAL A 378 -18.37 -4.51 3.98
C VAL A 378 -19.26 -5.74 4.08
N LYS A 379 -19.62 -6.20 5.29
CA LYS A 379 -20.58 -7.30 5.46
C LYS A 379 -21.93 -6.96 4.85
N MET A 380 -22.43 -5.75 5.08
CA MET A 380 -23.67 -5.26 4.47
C MET A 380 -23.56 -5.16 2.94
N LEU A 381 -22.40 -4.71 2.42
CA LEU A 381 -22.15 -4.69 0.98
C LEU A 381 -22.24 -6.10 0.37
N VAL A 382 -21.60 -7.08 1.01
CA VAL A 382 -21.59 -8.49 0.55
C VAL A 382 -23.01 -9.05 0.56
N SER A 383 -23.76 -8.90 1.65
CA SER A 383 -25.13 -9.37 1.73
C SER A 383 -26.00 -8.75 0.64
N ASN A 384 -26.02 -7.42 0.55
CA ASN A 384 -26.81 -6.71 -0.46
C ASN A 384 -26.43 -7.09 -1.90
N TYR A 385 -25.15 -7.42 -2.15
CA TYR A 385 -24.69 -7.84 -3.45
C TYR A 385 -25.16 -9.25 -3.81
N ILE A 386 -25.05 -10.19 -2.88
CA ILE A 386 -25.51 -11.57 -3.10
C ILE A 386 -27.03 -11.62 -3.36
N ASP A 387 -27.78 -10.77 -2.64
CA ASP A 387 -29.23 -10.67 -2.78
C ASP A 387 -29.66 -9.85 -4.02
N SER A 388 -28.74 -9.20 -4.72
CA SER A 388 -29.07 -8.34 -5.86
C SER A 388 -29.18 -9.14 -7.16
N ASN A 389 -30.27 -8.95 -7.91
CA ASN A 389 -30.44 -9.60 -9.23
C ASN A 389 -29.60 -8.95 -10.34
N ASN A 390 -29.08 -7.77 -10.15
CA ASN A 390 -28.40 -6.96 -11.18
C ASN A 390 -26.97 -6.53 -10.79
N GLY A 391 -26.47 -6.94 -9.62
CA GLY A 391 -25.14 -6.58 -9.14
C GLY A 391 -24.98 -5.14 -8.66
N ILE A 392 -26.06 -4.34 -8.68
CA ILE A 392 -26.04 -2.94 -8.28
C ILE A 392 -26.42 -2.81 -6.81
N VAL A 393 -25.53 -2.22 -6.02
CA VAL A 393 -25.73 -2.05 -4.58
C VAL A 393 -25.54 -0.60 -4.14
N ARG A 394 -26.31 -0.22 -3.14
CA ARG A 394 -26.15 1.03 -2.42
C ARG A 394 -24.88 0.98 -1.59
N SER A 395 -24.01 1.99 -1.69
CA SER A 395 -22.83 2.11 -0.83
C SER A 395 -23.24 2.17 0.64
N PRO A 396 -22.81 1.18 1.47
CA PRO A 396 -23.10 1.18 2.90
C PRO A 396 -22.05 1.97 3.70
N PHE A 397 -21.05 2.54 3.03
CA PHE A 397 -19.95 3.23 3.69
C PHE A 397 -20.39 4.62 4.17
N PRO A 398 -20.00 5.05 5.37
CA PRO A 398 -20.24 6.40 5.84
C PRO A 398 -19.43 7.41 5.00
N LYS A 399 -19.90 8.66 4.91
CA LYS A 399 -19.17 9.74 4.21
C LYS A 399 -17.77 9.97 4.77
N LYS A 400 -17.57 9.74 6.09
CA LYS A 400 -16.28 9.90 6.76
C LYS A 400 -16.20 8.95 7.95
N PHE A 401 -15.02 8.34 8.12
CA PHE A 401 -14.67 7.61 9.34
C PHE A 401 -14.00 8.54 10.36
N LEU A 402 -14.04 8.17 11.63
CA LEU A 402 -13.40 8.93 12.69
C LEU A 402 -11.87 8.93 12.54
N ASN A 403 -11.31 7.77 12.16
CA ASN A 403 -9.90 7.57 11.88
C ASN A 403 -9.76 6.57 10.74
N ASP A 404 -9.35 7.02 9.57
CA ASP A 404 -9.20 6.20 8.37
C ASP A 404 -7.78 5.66 8.17
N ARG A 405 -6.85 6.00 9.06
CA ARG A 405 -5.42 5.67 8.97
C ARG A 405 -5.15 4.17 8.80
N PHE A 406 -6.00 3.30 9.37
CA PHE A 406 -5.89 1.84 9.30
C PHE A 406 -6.91 1.23 8.33
N LEU A 407 -7.69 2.04 7.61
CA LEU A 407 -8.69 1.56 6.68
C LEU A 407 -8.17 1.58 5.25
N TRP A 408 -8.48 0.51 4.54
CA TRP A 408 -8.30 0.46 3.11
C TRP A 408 -9.46 -0.30 2.48
N TYR A 409 -10.25 0.39 1.70
CA TYR A 409 -11.33 -0.18 0.90
C TYR A 409 -11.47 0.62 -0.38
N ARG A 410 -11.78 -0.05 -1.46
CA ARG A 410 -11.98 0.61 -2.74
C ARG A 410 -12.98 -0.20 -3.55
N TYR A 411 -14.18 0.32 -3.66
CA TYR A 411 -15.23 -0.20 -4.51
C TYR A 411 -15.65 0.89 -5.46
N SER A 412 -16.03 0.51 -6.69
CA SER A 412 -16.33 1.46 -7.76
C SER A 412 -17.75 1.27 -8.26
N SER A 413 -18.29 2.33 -8.81
CA SER A 413 -19.48 2.27 -9.66
C SER A 413 -19.18 1.70 -11.06
N ASP A 414 -17.91 1.45 -11.39
CA ASP A 414 -17.47 0.83 -12.64
C ASP A 414 -17.46 -0.70 -12.51
N SER A 415 -18.31 -1.39 -13.27
CA SER A 415 -18.37 -2.85 -13.29
C SER A 415 -17.11 -3.48 -13.84
N SER A 416 -16.38 -2.80 -14.72
CA SER A 416 -15.11 -3.26 -15.29
C SER A 416 -13.90 -2.99 -14.40
N TYR A 417 -14.11 -2.30 -13.28
CA TYR A 417 -13.05 -2.04 -12.32
C TYR A 417 -12.44 -3.35 -11.81
N PRO A 418 -11.13 -3.57 -11.92
CA PRO A 418 -10.53 -4.87 -11.64
C PRO A 418 -10.89 -5.46 -10.29
N GLN A 419 -11.05 -4.64 -9.26
CA GLN A 419 -11.42 -5.10 -7.92
C GLN A 419 -12.89 -5.50 -7.84
N ASN A 420 -13.78 -4.82 -8.57
CA ASN A 420 -15.19 -5.19 -8.65
C ASN A 420 -15.35 -6.54 -9.36
N VAL A 421 -14.60 -6.73 -10.46
CA VAL A 421 -14.57 -8.01 -11.19
C VAL A 421 -14.04 -9.13 -10.30
N ALA A 422 -12.93 -8.90 -9.60
CA ALA A 422 -12.36 -9.89 -8.68
C ALA A 422 -13.30 -10.24 -7.52
N PHE A 423 -14.00 -9.23 -6.99
CA PHE A 423 -15.02 -9.41 -5.97
C PHE A 423 -16.17 -10.28 -6.49
N SER A 424 -16.67 -9.98 -7.68
CA SER A 424 -17.76 -10.75 -8.31
C SER A 424 -17.37 -12.21 -8.55
N ASN A 425 -16.18 -12.45 -9.08
CA ASN A 425 -15.67 -13.80 -9.28
C ASN A 425 -15.49 -14.54 -7.93
N PHE A 426 -15.05 -13.82 -6.90
CA PHE A 426 -14.84 -14.42 -5.58
C PHE A 426 -16.13 -14.88 -4.92
N TYR A 427 -17.22 -14.14 -5.10
CA TYR A 427 -18.55 -14.50 -4.59
C TYR A 427 -19.39 -15.28 -5.60
N GLU A 428 -18.82 -15.66 -6.77
CA GLU A 428 -19.46 -16.48 -7.81
C GLU A 428 -20.82 -15.90 -8.28
N HIS A 429 -20.88 -14.56 -8.34
CA HIS A 429 -22.08 -13.87 -8.75
C HIS A 429 -22.04 -13.56 -10.26
N GLU A 430 -23.12 -13.87 -11.00
CA GLU A 430 -23.18 -13.72 -12.45
C GLU A 430 -23.04 -12.28 -12.94
N LYS A 431 -23.53 -11.31 -12.14
CA LYS A 431 -23.47 -9.90 -12.50
C LYS A 431 -22.31 -9.21 -11.81
N PRO A 432 -21.59 -8.31 -12.50
CA PRO A 432 -20.47 -7.58 -11.90
C PRO A 432 -20.96 -6.66 -10.79
N LEU A 433 -20.14 -6.49 -9.74
CA LEU A 433 -20.41 -5.55 -8.66
C LEU A 433 -20.39 -4.11 -9.18
N ILE A 434 -21.42 -3.35 -8.83
CA ILE A 434 -21.54 -1.91 -9.08
C ILE A 434 -21.96 -1.25 -7.77
N VAL A 435 -21.08 -0.44 -7.18
CA VAL A 435 -21.38 0.25 -5.92
C VAL A 435 -21.71 1.70 -6.21
N LEU A 436 -22.97 2.09 -6.02
CA LEU A 436 -23.43 3.46 -6.21
C LEU A 436 -23.41 4.23 -4.90
N ASN A 437 -23.05 5.51 -4.97
CA ASN A 437 -23.22 6.43 -3.85
C ASN A 437 -24.67 6.36 -3.34
N ALA A 438 -24.83 6.38 -2.01
CA ALA A 438 -26.15 6.20 -1.37
C ALA A 438 -27.19 7.17 -1.91
N GLY A 439 -26.84 8.45 -2.07
CA GLY A 439 -27.76 9.45 -2.60
C GLY A 439 -28.15 9.19 -4.05
N LEU A 440 -27.20 8.78 -4.89
CA LEU A 440 -27.48 8.43 -6.29
C LEU A 440 -28.36 7.17 -6.37
N TYR A 441 -28.03 6.14 -5.59
CA TYR A 441 -28.82 4.91 -5.54
C TYR A 441 -30.27 5.20 -5.14
N ASP A 442 -30.45 5.90 -4.02
CA ASP A 442 -31.79 6.24 -3.50
C ASP A 442 -32.59 7.02 -4.53
N GLN A 443 -31.96 7.95 -5.25
CA GLN A 443 -32.63 8.75 -6.29
C GLN A 443 -33.03 7.89 -7.49
N LEU A 444 -32.19 6.98 -7.94
CA LEU A 444 -32.48 6.10 -9.07
C LEU A 444 -33.61 5.13 -8.74
N TYR A 445 -33.63 4.58 -7.53
CA TYR A 445 -34.60 3.57 -7.13
C TYR A 445 -35.88 4.12 -6.51
N SER A 446 -35.91 5.39 -6.03
CA SER A 446 -37.13 6.06 -5.56
C SER A 446 -37.96 6.72 -6.66
N GLY A 447 -37.39 6.83 -7.88
CA GLY A 447 -38.08 7.47 -9.00
C GLY A 447 -38.04 8.98 -8.98
N GLY A 448 -37.17 9.57 -8.18
CA GLY A 448 -36.98 11.00 -8.09
C GLY A 448 -36.19 11.58 -9.29
N ASP A 449 -36.40 12.87 -9.55
CA ASP A 449 -35.66 13.62 -10.55
C ASP A 449 -34.28 14.02 -10.00
N LEU A 450 -33.20 13.52 -10.63
CA LEU A 450 -31.81 13.85 -10.27
C LEU A 450 -31.57 15.36 -10.27
N PHE A 451 -32.20 16.09 -11.19
CA PHE A 451 -32.04 17.54 -11.34
C PHE A 451 -32.72 18.35 -10.24
N LYS A 452 -33.76 17.81 -9.59
CA LYS A 452 -34.44 18.47 -8.49
C LYS A 452 -33.75 18.29 -7.14
N LYS A 453 -33.03 17.17 -6.95
CA LYS A 453 -32.44 16.83 -5.66
C LYS A 453 -31.03 17.38 -5.48
N TYR A 454 -30.26 17.42 -6.54
CA TYR A 454 -28.89 17.90 -6.49
C TYR A 454 -28.79 19.27 -7.13
N ASN A 455 -28.18 20.23 -6.45
CA ASN A 455 -27.77 21.50 -7.06
C ASN A 455 -26.73 21.21 -8.14
N LEU A 456 -27.21 20.84 -9.31
CA LEU A 456 -26.37 20.48 -10.44
C LEU A 456 -25.80 21.76 -11.05
N ILE A 457 -24.48 21.84 -11.05
CA ILE A 457 -23.75 22.92 -11.71
C ILE A 457 -23.74 22.61 -13.21
N ASP A 458 -24.34 23.52 -13.99
CA ASP A 458 -24.29 23.44 -15.46
C ASP A 458 -22.87 23.70 -15.94
N LEU A 459 -22.30 22.70 -16.62
CA LEU A 459 -20.95 22.76 -17.19
C LEU A 459 -20.95 23.30 -18.62
N LYS A 460 -22.11 23.86 -19.09
CA LYS A 460 -22.39 24.27 -20.47
C LYS A 460 -22.47 23.06 -21.42
N SER A 461 -23.39 23.09 -22.38
CA SER A 461 -23.70 22.00 -23.35
C SER A 461 -24.39 20.74 -22.81
N GLY A 462 -25.23 20.86 -21.79
CA GLY A 462 -26.11 19.76 -21.34
C GLY A 462 -25.45 18.77 -20.36
N PHE A 463 -24.27 19.06 -19.83
CA PHE A 463 -23.64 18.30 -18.77
C PHE A 463 -23.72 18.99 -17.43
N TYR A 464 -23.99 18.22 -16.39
CA TYR A 464 -24.18 18.70 -15.03
C TYR A 464 -23.34 17.90 -14.05
N THR A 465 -22.87 18.52 -13.00
CA THR A 465 -22.19 17.86 -11.89
C THR A 465 -22.62 18.44 -10.55
N SER A 466 -22.46 17.68 -9.48
CA SER A 466 -22.59 18.13 -8.10
C SER A 466 -21.39 17.65 -7.30
N PRO A 467 -20.93 18.39 -6.27
CA PRO A 467 -19.94 17.90 -5.33
C PRO A 467 -20.33 16.62 -4.58
N GLU A 468 -21.65 16.34 -4.53
CA GLU A 468 -22.21 15.15 -3.87
C GLU A 468 -22.23 13.92 -4.79
N LEU A 469 -22.02 14.10 -6.10
CA LEU A 469 -22.03 13.03 -7.08
C LEU A 469 -20.61 12.75 -7.59
N ASP A 470 -20.19 11.49 -7.55
CA ASP A 470 -18.94 11.05 -8.17
C ASP A 470 -19.09 10.84 -9.70
N CYS A 471 -20.04 11.52 -10.31
CA CYS A 471 -20.32 11.40 -11.74
C CYS A 471 -20.74 12.73 -12.35
N TYR A 472 -20.71 12.80 -13.69
CA TYR A 472 -21.35 13.83 -14.50
C TYR A 472 -22.65 13.27 -15.08
N VAL A 473 -23.68 14.10 -15.14
CA VAL A 473 -24.99 13.74 -15.69
C VAL A 473 -25.21 14.52 -16.98
N ALA A 474 -25.45 13.83 -18.09
CA ALA A 474 -25.89 14.45 -19.32
C ALA A 474 -27.41 14.49 -19.37
N LYS A 475 -27.97 15.69 -19.52
CA LYS A 475 -29.43 15.89 -19.77
C LYS A 475 -29.67 15.88 -21.28
N GLN A 476 -29.69 14.71 -21.88
CA GLN A 476 -30.05 14.58 -23.28
C GLN A 476 -31.28 13.68 -23.40
N SER A 477 -32.37 14.20 -23.94
CA SER A 477 -33.55 13.42 -24.32
C SER A 477 -33.26 12.77 -25.65
N PHE A 478 -33.11 11.46 -25.67
CA PHE A 478 -33.03 10.68 -26.89
C PHE A 478 -34.44 10.61 -27.49
N LYS A 479 -34.61 11.12 -28.70
CA LYS A 479 -35.93 11.24 -29.34
C LYS A 479 -36.47 9.95 -29.93
N ASP A 480 -35.61 8.96 -30.23
CA ASP A 480 -35.99 7.68 -30.86
C ASP A 480 -35.25 6.49 -30.24
N ASN A 481 -35.96 5.33 -30.23
CA ASN A 481 -35.45 4.07 -29.68
C ASN A 481 -34.40 3.37 -30.58
N SER A 482 -34.20 3.85 -31.80
CA SER A 482 -33.44 3.14 -32.83
C SER A 482 -32.05 3.73 -33.11
N GLN A 483 -31.70 4.87 -32.51
CA GLN A 483 -30.43 5.52 -32.83
C GLN A 483 -29.30 5.01 -31.91
N LYS A 484 -28.40 4.21 -32.48
CA LYS A 484 -27.07 3.94 -31.90
C LYS A 484 -26.27 5.22 -32.02
N LYS A 485 -26.09 5.94 -30.90
CA LYS A 485 -25.20 7.10 -30.87
C LYS A 485 -23.82 6.69 -30.44
N ASN A 486 -22.82 7.17 -31.15
CA ASN A 486 -21.43 7.02 -30.77
C ASN A 486 -21.02 8.14 -29.81
N VAL A 487 -20.29 7.82 -28.76
CA VAL A 487 -19.73 8.79 -27.82
C VAL A 487 -18.23 8.83 -27.94
N LYS A 488 -17.71 10.00 -28.25
CA LYS A 488 -16.27 10.25 -28.25
C LYS A 488 -15.92 11.07 -27.01
N ILE A 489 -14.97 10.55 -26.22
CA ILE A 489 -14.48 11.24 -25.04
C ILE A 489 -13.03 11.65 -25.29
N ASN A 490 -12.77 12.90 -25.04
CA ASN A 490 -11.44 13.47 -25.16
C ASN A 490 -11.00 13.95 -23.77
N CYS A 491 -10.88 13.01 -22.84
CA CYS A 491 -10.47 13.32 -21.47
C CYS A 491 -9.19 12.57 -21.08
N GLY A 492 -8.31 13.27 -20.41
CA GLY A 492 -7.03 12.74 -19.95
C GLY A 492 -7.12 11.90 -18.67
N PHE A 493 -8.28 11.33 -18.34
CA PHE A 493 -8.48 10.46 -17.18
C PHE A 493 -9.38 9.27 -17.53
N ASP A 494 -9.26 8.23 -16.75
CA ASP A 494 -10.10 7.05 -16.88
C ASP A 494 -11.54 7.38 -16.54
N SER A 495 -12.47 7.06 -17.42
CA SER A 495 -13.89 7.22 -17.23
C SER A 495 -14.66 6.08 -17.85
N PHE A 496 -15.88 5.87 -17.43
CA PHE A 496 -16.81 4.94 -18.05
C PHE A 496 -18.21 5.55 -18.08
N PHE A 497 -19.07 4.96 -18.88
CA PHE A 497 -20.41 5.45 -19.12
C PHE A 497 -21.46 4.43 -18.72
N GLN A 498 -22.53 4.91 -18.11
CA GLN A 498 -23.73 4.14 -17.88
C GLN A 498 -24.94 4.91 -18.40
N VAL A 499 -25.81 4.24 -19.10
CA VAL A 499 -27.10 4.78 -19.52
C VAL A 499 -28.18 4.22 -18.61
N ILE A 500 -28.95 5.10 -18.00
CA ILE A 500 -29.99 4.73 -17.04
C ILE A 500 -31.35 5.19 -17.55
N LYS A 501 -32.32 4.28 -17.52
CA LYS A 501 -33.72 4.54 -17.81
C LYS A 501 -34.59 3.94 -16.72
N ASN A 502 -35.53 4.75 -16.17
CA ASN A 502 -36.57 4.27 -15.24
C ASN A 502 -36.03 3.34 -14.14
N LYS A 503 -34.91 3.69 -13.48
CA LYS A 503 -34.28 2.93 -12.41
C LYS A 503 -33.41 1.75 -12.83
N HIS A 504 -33.30 1.45 -14.12
CA HIS A 504 -32.50 0.33 -14.61
C HIS A 504 -31.32 0.83 -15.44
N ILE A 505 -30.18 0.16 -15.30
CA ILE A 505 -29.06 0.35 -16.20
C ILE A 505 -29.39 -0.33 -17.52
N VAL A 506 -29.44 0.48 -18.58
CA VAL A 506 -29.80 0.01 -19.92
C VAL A 506 -28.56 -0.38 -20.72
N SER A 507 -27.48 0.36 -20.54
CA SER A 507 -26.22 0.12 -21.23
C SER A 507 -25.03 0.50 -20.33
N LEU A 508 -24.00 -0.33 -20.36
CA LEU A 508 -22.72 -0.11 -19.70
C LEU A 508 -21.64 -0.03 -20.77
N MET A 509 -20.83 1.00 -20.72
CA MET A 509 -19.68 1.15 -21.61
C MET A 509 -18.39 0.81 -20.90
N ASP A 510 -17.45 0.28 -21.66
CA ASP A 510 -16.13 -0.02 -21.14
C ASP A 510 -15.41 1.21 -20.63
N ARG A 511 -14.53 0.97 -19.69
CA ARG A 511 -13.62 1.96 -19.15
C ARG A 511 -12.77 2.59 -20.25
N VAL A 512 -12.63 3.90 -20.20
CA VAL A 512 -11.70 4.65 -21.04
C VAL A 512 -10.37 4.78 -20.32
N SER A 513 -9.33 4.15 -20.86
CA SER A 513 -8.02 4.13 -20.21
C SER A 513 -7.20 5.39 -20.50
N ARG A 514 -6.45 5.86 -19.51
CA ARG A 514 -5.47 6.95 -19.66
C ARG A 514 -4.41 6.71 -20.72
N HIS A 515 -4.13 5.45 -21.04
CA HIS A 515 -3.11 5.08 -22.00
C HIS A 515 -3.56 5.29 -23.45
N TYR A 516 -4.86 5.38 -23.69
CA TYR A 516 -5.36 5.77 -24.99
C TYR A 516 -5.30 7.29 -25.08
N SER A 517 -4.15 7.75 -25.55
CA SER A 517 -3.86 9.15 -25.81
C SER A 517 -5.01 9.93 -26.42
N LYS A 518 -5.29 11.07 -25.90
CA LYS A 518 -5.96 12.26 -26.47
C LYS A 518 -7.08 12.11 -27.51
N LYS A 519 -7.28 10.95 -28.14
CA LYS A 519 -8.37 10.63 -29.07
C LYS A 519 -8.92 9.27 -28.74
N THR A 520 -10.05 9.21 -28.07
CA THR A 520 -10.80 7.98 -27.87
C THR A 520 -11.60 7.67 -29.12
N GLU A 521 -11.61 6.39 -29.52
CA GLU A 521 -12.52 5.91 -30.57
C GLU A 521 -13.97 6.11 -30.13
N ALA A 522 -14.82 6.48 -31.08
CA ALA A 522 -16.26 6.58 -30.85
C ALA A 522 -16.83 5.17 -30.56
N LYS A 523 -17.51 5.01 -29.44
CA LYS A 523 -18.16 3.76 -29.07
C LYS A 523 -19.69 3.88 -29.21
N PRO A 524 -20.37 2.87 -29.75
CA PRO A 524 -21.81 2.90 -29.87
C PRO A 524 -22.48 2.83 -28.50
N LEU A 525 -23.43 3.70 -28.26
CA LEU A 525 -24.31 3.74 -27.10
C LEU A 525 -25.69 3.21 -27.46
N ASN A 526 -26.14 2.19 -26.75
CA ASN A 526 -27.52 1.74 -26.86
C ASN A 526 -28.39 2.64 -25.95
N THR A 527 -29.13 3.58 -26.56
CA THR A 527 -29.92 4.58 -25.86
C THR A 527 -31.40 4.37 -26.10
N GLU A 528 -32.20 4.50 -25.05
CA GLU A 528 -33.65 4.47 -25.12
C GLU A 528 -34.23 5.83 -24.72
N LYS A 529 -35.45 6.14 -25.17
CA LYS A 529 -36.15 7.38 -24.84
C LYS A 529 -36.25 7.57 -23.30
N GLY A 530 -35.87 8.74 -22.81
CA GLY A 530 -35.89 9.08 -21.38
C GLY A 530 -34.68 8.56 -20.59
N SER A 531 -33.61 8.11 -21.28
CA SER A 531 -32.37 7.69 -20.65
C SER A 531 -31.48 8.88 -20.26
N TYR A 532 -30.69 8.70 -19.22
CA TYR A 532 -29.64 9.62 -18.81
C TYR A 532 -28.28 8.97 -19.01
N LEU A 533 -27.30 9.73 -19.47
CA LEU A 533 -25.92 9.31 -19.54
C LEU A 533 -25.19 9.71 -18.27
N LEU A 534 -24.70 8.74 -17.51
CA LEU A 534 -23.82 8.96 -16.37
C LEU A 534 -22.38 8.66 -16.74
N ILE A 535 -21.49 9.60 -16.43
CA ILE A 535 -20.07 9.49 -16.65
C ILE A 535 -19.38 9.50 -15.30
N PHE A 536 -18.82 8.38 -14.90
CA PHE A 536 -18.17 8.23 -13.61
C PHE A 536 -16.70 8.62 -13.70
N LYS A 537 -16.25 9.45 -12.76
CA LYS A 537 -14.83 9.81 -12.63
C LYS A 537 -14.05 8.66 -12.02
N TYR A 538 -12.91 8.43 -12.62
CA TYR A 538 -11.90 7.56 -12.05
C TYR A 538 -10.72 8.44 -11.62
N ASP A 539 -10.46 8.62 -10.35
CA ASP A 539 -9.41 9.47 -9.79
C ASP A 539 -9.49 10.98 -10.09
N LEU A 540 -10.03 11.69 -9.09
CA LEU A 540 -9.77 13.10 -8.73
C LEU A 540 -10.23 14.28 -9.61
N PRO A 541 -10.32 15.42 -8.95
CA PRO A 541 -11.21 16.54 -9.31
C PRO A 541 -10.66 17.39 -10.43
N LYS A 542 -10.52 16.86 -11.62
CA LYS A 542 -10.41 17.72 -12.80
C LYS A 542 -11.79 17.88 -13.40
N ARG A 543 -12.25 19.11 -13.49
CA ARG A 543 -13.46 19.47 -14.20
C ARG A 543 -13.32 19.00 -15.65
N ILE A 544 -14.20 18.13 -16.10
CA ILE A 544 -14.34 17.85 -17.53
C ILE A 544 -14.95 19.11 -18.14
N SER A 545 -14.32 19.68 -19.15
CA SER A 545 -14.99 20.68 -19.96
C SER A 545 -15.97 19.98 -20.89
N ALA A 546 -17.09 20.60 -21.17
CA ALA A 546 -18.09 20.07 -22.09
C ALA A 546 -17.55 19.85 -23.53
N ARG A 547 -16.39 20.42 -23.85
CA ARG A 547 -15.67 20.21 -25.13
C ARG A 547 -14.94 18.87 -25.20
N GLU A 548 -14.85 18.13 -24.08
CA GLU A 548 -14.13 16.86 -23.99
C GLU A 548 -15.05 15.65 -24.25
N ILE A 549 -16.37 15.87 -24.32
CA ILE A 549 -17.37 14.83 -24.59
C ILE A 549 -18.17 15.24 -25.81
N ILE A 550 -18.06 14.47 -26.85
CA ILE A 550 -18.73 14.72 -28.13
C ILE A 550 -19.64 13.52 -28.44
N PHE A 551 -20.93 13.79 -28.64
CA PHE A 551 -21.83 12.84 -29.24
C PHE A 551 -21.68 12.93 -30.76
N ILE A 552 -21.45 11.81 -31.41
CA ILE A 552 -21.38 11.70 -32.86
C ILE A 552 -22.62 10.93 -33.28
N ASP A 553 -23.41 11.54 -34.15
CA ASP A 553 -24.61 10.93 -34.72
C ASP A 553 -24.27 9.77 -35.63
#